data_870f4c3aab0cc4b1755a6b864e35ee27
#
_entry.id   870f4c3aab0cc4b1755a6b864e35ee27
#
_cell.length_a   1.000
_cell.length_b   1.000
_cell.length_c   1.000
_cell.angle_alpha   90.00
_cell.angle_beta   90.00
_cell.angle_gamma   90.00
#
_symmetry.space_group_name_H-M   'P 1'
#
loop_
_entity.id
_entity.type
_entity.pdbx_description
1 polymer ?
#
loop_
_entity_poly.entity_id
_entity_poly.type
_entity_poly.pdbx_seq_one_letter_code
_entity_poly.pdbx_strand_id
1 'polypeptide(L)'
;CYNEEENVREISAALIKQFQECLSEYDYEIVFIDNASTDKTRVYLREMCRENKKVKAIFNIRNFGQNNSPFYGLLQTTGYCSITMSCDFQDPVEMIPKFIKEWENGHTLVMAVKSSSKENKVKYFLRTTYYKLFRKMSTIEPIEHFTGFGLYDRSFVNILRDLNDPIPFMRGIIAEFGYNYSIIEFEQPPRKAGKTHNNIMTLYSIATVSYTHLTLPTNSRV
;
A
#
# COMPACT_ATOMS: atom_id res chain seq x y z
N CYS A 1 1.63 -9.76 2.81
CA CYS A 1 0.71 -10.84 3.20
C CYS A 1 0.96 -11.28 4.66
N TYR A 2 -0.09 -11.73 5.33
CA TYR A 2 -0.04 -12.33 6.66
C TYR A 2 -1.19 -13.33 6.80
N ASN A 3 -0.88 -14.63 6.80
CA ASN A 3 -1.86 -15.73 6.79
C ASN A 3 -2.86 -15.61 5.62
N GLU A 4 -2.32 -15.68 4.43
CA GLU A 4 -3.05 -15.51 3.15
C GLU A 4 -2.92 -16.77 2.27
N GLU A 5 -2.87 -17.96 2.87
CA GLU A 5 -2.69 -19.24 2.14
C GLU A 5 -3.76 -19.48 1.07
N GLU A 6 -4.98 -18.96 1.29
CA GLU A 6 -6.09 -19.09 0.35
C GLU A 6 -5.97 -18.14 -0.85
N ASN A 7 -5.21 -17.03 -0.71
CA ASN A 7 -5.19 -15.94 -1.68
C ASN A 7 -3.89 -15.84 -2.50
N VAL A 8 -2.71 -16.17 -1.92
CA VAL A 8 -1.42 -15.86 -2.54
C VAL A 8 -1.21 -16.48 -3.92
N ARG A 9 -1.68 -17.70 -4.17
CA ARG A 9 -1.57 -18.35 -5.49
C ARG A 9 -2.49 -17.69 -6.51
N GLU A 10 -3.72 -17.40 -6.11
CA GLU A 10 -4.71 -16.82 -7.00
C GLU A 10 -4.37 -15.37 -7.39
N ILE A 11 -3.93 -14.54 -6.45
CA ILE A 11 -3.53 -13.17 -6.75
C ILE A 11 -2.30 -13.14 -7.65
N SER A 12 -1.33 -14.05 -7.44
CA SER A 12 -0.17 -14.18 -8.31
C SER A 12 -0.59 -14.56 -9.74
N ALA A 13 -1.48 -15.53 -9.90
CA ALA A 13 -1.99 -15.95 -11.21
C ALA A 13 -2.77 -14.81 -11.90
N ALA A 14 -3.59 -14.07 -11.14
CA ALA A 14 -4.35 -12.93 -11.67
C ALA A 14 -3.41 -11.82 -12.16
N LEU A 15 -2.35 -11.50 -11.40
CA LEU A 15 -1.34 -10.53 -11.79
C LEU A 15 -0.60 -10.96 -13.06
N ILE A 16 -0.13 -12.20 -13.12
CA ILE A 16 0.57 -12.74 -14.30
C ILE A 16 -0.33 -12.65 -15.54
N LYS A 17 -1.59 -13.06 -15.39
CA LYS A 17 -2.58 -12.98 -16.47
C LYS A 17 -2.79 -11.53 -16.93
N GLN A 18 -2.92 -10.58 -16.00
CA GLN A 18 -3.11 -9.16 -16.32
C GLN A 18 -1.95 -8.61 -17.16
N PHE A 19 -0.70 -8.94 -16.80
CA PHE A 19 0.47 -8.55 -17.58
C PHE A 19 0.51 -9.21 -18.96
N GLN A 20 0.13 -10.49 -19.06
CA GLN A 20 0.10 -11.19 -20.35
C GLN A 20 -0.95 -10.65 -21.30
N GLU A 21 -2.14 -10.31 -20.81
CA GLU A 21 -3.28 -9.90 -21.63
C GLU A 21 -3.33 -8.40 -21.93
N CYS A 22 -2.96 -7.56 -20.97
CA CYS A 22 -3.18 -6.11 -21.05
C CYS A 22 -1.90 -5.27 -21.03
N LEU A 23 -0.75 -5.84 -20.63
CA LEU A 23 0.50 -5.12 -20.39
C LEU A 23 1.71 -5.91 -20.89
N SER A 24 1.57 -6.58 -22.04
CA SER A 24 2.59 -7.49 -22.61
C SER A 24 3.88 -6.78 -23.02
N GLU A 25 3.82 -5.45 -23.24
CA GLU A 25 4.97 -4.60 -23.54
C GLU A 25 5.85 -4.28 -22.34
N TYR A 26 5.34 -4.52 -21.11
CA TYR A 26 6.07 -4.25 -19.88
C TYR A 26 6.72 -5.51 -19.30
N ASP A 27 7.95 -5.38 -18.85
CA ASP A 27 8.54 -6.37 -17.96
C ASP A 27 8.14 -6.08 -16.51
N TYR A 28 8.04 -7.12 -15.67
CA TYR A 28 7.55 -7.00 -14.31
C TYR A 28 8.21 -7.96 -13.34
N GLU A 29 8.18 -7.60 -12.08
CA GLU A 29 8.43 -8.46 -10.94
C GLU A 29 7.26 -8.40 -9.95
N ILE A 30 6.94 -9.51 -9.32
CA ILE A 30 5.95 -9.59 -8.24
C ILE A 30 6.72 -9.86 -6.94
N VAL A 31 6.70 -8.92 -6.01
CA VAL A 31 7.41 -9.04 -4.74
C VAL A 31 6.40 -9.22 -3.60
N PHE A 32 6.33 -10.42 -3.06
CA PHE A 32 5.53 -10.72 -1.87
C PHE A 32 6.32 -10.42 -0.60
N ILE A 33 5.69 -9.69 0.34
CA ILE A 33 6.23 -9.49 1.67
C ILE A 33 5.42 -10.32 2.65
N ASP A 34 6.01 -11.41 3.11
CA ASP A 34 5.42 -12.25 4.14
C ASP A 34 5.74 -11.72 5.53
N ASN A 35 4.71 -11.30 6.25
CA ASN A 35 4.83 -10.67 7.57
C ASN A 35 4.81 -11.68 8.73
N ALA A 36 5.61 -12.75 8.61
CA ALA A 36 5.72 -13.87 9.53
C ALA A 36 4.43 -14.72 9.64
N SER A 37 3.90 -15.15 8.49
CA SER A 37 2.75 -16.06 8.44
C SER A 37 3.04 -17.40 9.13
N THR A 38 2.02 -17.94 9.76
CA THR A 38 2.04 -19.21 10.51
C THR A 38 1.29 -20.34 9.81
N ASP A 39 0.58 -20.03 8.74
CA ASP A 39 -0.12 -20.95 7.85
C ASP A 39 0.78 -21.43 6.68
N LYS A 40 0.19 -21.97 5.63
CA LYS A 40 0.92 -22.45 4.44
C LYS A 40 1.37 -21.34 3.50
N THR A 41 1.08 -20.06 3.77
CA THR A 41 1.49 -18.92 2.92
C THR A 41 2.96 -19.01 2.54
N ARG A 42 3.86 -19.23 3.52
CA ARG A 42 5.31 -19.28 3.29
C ARG A 42 5.74 -20.47 2.41
N VAL A 43 5.02 -21.58 2.50
CA VAL A 43 5.27 -22.77 1.67
C VAL A 43 4.94 -22.42 0.22
N TYR A 44 3.74 -21.89 -0.03
CA TYR A 44 3.28 -21.54 -1.38
C TYR A 44 4.14 -20.44 -2.02
N LEU A 45 4.56 -19.45 -1.26
CA LEU A 45 5.46 -18.41 -1.77
C LEU A 45 6.80 -18.99 -2.23
N ARG A 46 7.40 -19.93 -1.47
CA ARG A 46 8.66 -20.58 -1.88
C ARG A 46 8.50 -21.43 -3.15
N GLU A 47 7.38 -22.11 -3.29
CA GLU A 47 7.06 -22.89 -4.48
C GLU A 47 6.93 -21.97 -5.70
N MET A 48 6.12 -20.91 -5.61
CA MET A 48 5.92 -19.95 -6.69
C MET A 48 7.24 -19.27 -7.12
N CYS A 49 8.11 -18.92 -6.16
CA CYS A 49 9.43 -18.35 -6.48
C CYS A 49 10.37 -19.34 -7.21
N ARG A 50 10.21 -20.65 -7.00
CA ARG A 50 10.97 -21.67 -7.72
C ARG A 50 10.44 -21.87 -9.14
N GLU A 51 9.12 -21.82 -9.31
CA GLU A 51 8.43 -22.01 -10.57
C GLU A 51 8.56 -20.80 -11.51
N ASN A 52 8.57 -19.58 -10.96
CA ASN A 52 8.63 -18.35 -11.75
C ASN A 52 9.62 -17.35 -11.18
N LYS A 53 10.68 -17.06 -11.92
CA LYS A 53 11.75 -16.11 -11.52
C LYS A 53 11.28 -14.66 -11.39
N LYS A 54 10.13 -14.30 -11.98
CA LYS A 54 9.52 -12.97 -11.82
C LYS A 54 8.79 -12.83 -10.49
N VAL A 55 8.53 -13.93 -9.78
CA VAL A 55 7.94 -13.94 -8.45
C VAL A 55 9.06 -14.01 -7.40
N LYS A 56 9.05 -13.05 -6.50
CA LYS A 56 10.02 -12.92 -5.41
C LYS A 56 9.29 -12.86 -4.08
N ALA A 57 9.92 -13.31 -3.00
CA ALA A 57 9.33 -13.25 -1.66
C ALA A 57 10.36 -12.82 -0.62
N ILE A 58 9.96 -11.93 0.26
CA ILE A 58 10.71 -11.51 1.44
C ILE A 58 9.99 -12.07 2.66
N PHE A 59 10.72 -12.79 3.51
CA PHE A 59 10.17 -13.45 4.69
C PHE A 59 10.62 -12.72 5.96
N ASN A 60 9.73 -11.94 6.55
CA ASN A 60 10.00 -11.26 7.80
C ASN A 60 10.18 -12.27 8.95
N ILE A 61 11.06 -11.96 9.89
CA ILE A 61 11.32 -12.78 11.09
C ILE A 61 10.19 -12.67 12.13
N ARG A 62 9.42 -11.56 12.10
CA ARG A 62 8.25 -11.32 12.94
C ARG A 62 7.24 -10.45 12.19
N ASN A 63 6.04 -10.31 12.72
CA ASN A 63 5.06 -9.37 12.19
C ASN A 63 5.44 -7.93 12.57
N PHE A 64 5.79 -7.11 11.57
CA PHE A 64 6.14 -5.69 11.71
C PHE A 64 4.95 -4.75 11.51
N GLY A 65 3.76 -5.31 11.33
CA GLY A 65 2.54 -4.53 11.10
C GLY A 65 2.29 -4.19 9.64
N GLN A 66 1.14 -3.56 9.42
CA GLN A 66 0.62 -3.28 8.09
C GLN A 66 1.23 -2.02 7.42
N ASN A 67 2.01 -1.22 8.14
CA ASN A 67 2.67 -0.03 7.61
C ASN A 67 4.14 -0.34 7.27
N ASN A 68 4.91 -0.83 8.23
CA ASN A 68 6.35 -1.01 8.08
C ASN A 68 6.71 -2.12 7.08
N SER A 69 5.96 -3.22 7.10
CA SER A 69 6.25 -4.37 6.22
C SER A 69 6.06 -4.01 4.73
N PRO A 70 4.92 -3.44 4.28
CA PRO A 70 4.76 -3.01 2.89
C PRO A 70 5.74 -1.91 2.48
N PHE A 71 6.04 -0.97 3.36
CA PHE A 71 7.02 0.08 3.10
C PHE A 71 8.41 -0.51 2.81
N TYR A 72 8.87 -1.41 3.67
CA TYR A 72 10.14 -2.11 3.44
C TYR A 72 10.13 -2.85 2.09
N GLY A 73 9.03 -3.52 1.75
CA GLY A 73 8.87 -4.21 0.49
C GLY A 73 8.96 -3.28 -0.72
N LEU A 74 8.32 -2.12 -0.64
CA LEU A 74 8.38 -1.09 -1.68
C LEU A 74 9.83 -0.66 -1.94
N LEU A 75 10.63 -0.49 -0.89
CA LEU A 75 12.04 -0.13 -1.01
C LEU A 75 12.90 -1.23 -1.68
N GLN A 76 12.47 -2.49 -1.69
CA GLN A 76 13.22 -3.60 -2.31
C GLN A 76 12.89 -3.79 -3.80
N THR A 77 11.90 -3.07 -4.33
CA THR A 77 11.53 -3.15 -5.75
C THR A 77 12.58 -2.55 -6.66
N THR A 78 12.68 -3.05 -7.92
CA THR A 78 13.71 -2.64 -8.88
C THR A 78 13.16 -2.02 -10.17
N GLY A 79 11.84 -2.12 -10.45
CA GLY A 79 11.19 -1.58 -11.63
C GLY A 79 11.21 -0.04 -11.71
N TYR A 80 10.91 0.54 -12.87
CA TYR A 80 10.79 1.99 -13.06
C TYR A 80 9.64 2.62 -12.27
N CYS A 81 8.62 1.84 -11.99
CA CYS A 81 7.57 2.17 -11.04
C CYS A 81 7.24 0.95 -10.18
N SER A 82 6.54 1.16 -9.10
CA SER A 82 6.12 0.08 -8.18
C SER A 82 4.67 0.28 -7.80
N ILE A 83 3.88 -0.80 -7.81
CA ILE A 83 2.49 -0.79 -7.38
C ILE A 83 2.38 -1.58 -6.08
N THR A 84 1.84 -0.95 -5.04
CA THR A 84 1.55 -1.63 -3.77
C THR A 84 0.10 -2.06 -3.75
N MET A 85 -0.15 -3.30 -3.34
CA MET A 85 -1.50 -3.84 -3.21
C MET A 85 -1.59 -4.92 -2.12
N SER A 86 -2.81 -5.15 -1.63
CA SER A 86 -3.11 -6.21 -0.68
C SER A 86 -3.32 -7.56 -1.39
N CYS A 87 -3.08 -8.67 -0.66
CA CYS A 87 -3.24 -10.02 -1.20
C CYS A 87 -4.68 -10.54 -1.16
N ASP A 88 -5.63 -9.82 -0.58
CA ASP A 88 -6.99 -10.29 -0.27
C ASP A 88 -8.06 -9.92 -1.31
N PHE A 89 -7.61 -9.46 -2.49
CA PHE A 89 -8.45 -8.98 -3.60
C PHE A 89 -9.32 -7.76 -3.27
N GLN A 90 -9.05 -7.06 -2.17
CA GLN A 90 -9.68 -5.77 -1.90
C GLN A 90 -9.15 -4.65 -2.81
N ASP A 91 -7.99 -4.87 -3.39
CA ASP A 91 -7.35 -4.00 -4.38
C ASP A 91 -7.46 -4.68 -5.76
N PRO A 92 -8.33 -4.18 -6.68
CA PRO A 92 -8.59 -4.86 -7.95
C PRO A 92 -7.39 -4.83 -8.89
N VAL A 93 -7.01 -6.00 -9.42
CA VAL A 93 -5.88 -6.16 -10.35
C VAL A 93 -6.14 -5.38 -11.66
N GLU A 94 -7.38 -5.22 -12.04
CA GLU A 94 -7.84 -4.51 -13.26
C GLU A 94 -7.54 -3.01 -13.22
N MET A 95 -7.15 -2.48 -12.06
CA MET A 95 -6.73 -1.08 -11.95
C MET A 95 -5.28 -0.84 -12.38
N ILE A 96 -4.46 -1.88 -12.44
CA ILE A 96 -3.03 -1.76 -12.79
C ILE A 96 -2.81 -1.06 -14.15
N PRO A 97 -3.52 -1.41 -15.25
CA PRO A 97 -3.37 -0.70 -16.52
C PRO A 97 -3.72 0.80 -16.43
N LYS A 98 -4.71 1.15 -15.60
CA LYS A 98 -5.08 2.56 -15.39
C LYS A 98 -3.97 3.32 -14.66
N PHE A 99 -3.33 2.70 -13.68
CA PHE A 99 -2.20 3.30 -12.97
C PHE A 99 -1.02 3.54 -13.91
N ILE A 100 -0.68 2.55 -14.74
CA ILE A 100 0.42 2.65 -15.69
C ILE A 100 0.15 3.76 -16.69
N LYS A 101 -1.08 3.85 -17.21
CA LYS A 101 -1.48 4.92 -18.14
C LYS A 101 -1.32 6.32 -17.52
N GLU A 102 -1.73 6.51 -16.27
CA GLU A 102 -1.55 7.79 -15.58
C GLU A 102 -0.07 8.10 -15.31
N TRP A 103 0.72 7.09 -15.02
CA TRP A 103 2.17 7.22 -14.87
C TRP A 103 2.85 7.62 -16.19
N GLU A 104 2.45 7.04 -17.31
CA GLU A 104 2.92 7.41 -18.65
C GLU A 104 2.51 8.85 -19.03
N ASN A 105 1.37 9.35 -18.53
CA ASN A 105 0.96 10.74 -18.65
C ASN A 105 1.84 11.71 -17.82
N GLY A 106 2.84 11.19 -17.10
CA GLY A 106 3.82 11.98 -16.35
C GLY A 106 3.51 12.16 -14.86
N HIS A 107 2.50 11.46 -14.31
CA HIS A 107 2.25 11.48 -12.87
C HIS A 107 3.23 10.58 -12.13
N THR A 108 3.94 11.14 -11.15
CA THR A 108 4.91 10.39 -10.34
C THR A 108 4.28 9.52 -9.26
N LEU A 109 3.03 9.82 -8.91
CA LEU A 109 2.21 9.06 -7.96
C LEU A 109 0.81 8.89 -8.54
N VAL A 110 0.29 7.68 -8.49
CA VAL A 110 -1.11 7.42 -8.85
C VAL A 110 -1.78 6.69 -7.69
N MET A 111 -2.76 7.32 -7.08
CA MET A 111 -3.39 6.83 -5.85
C MET A 111 -4.80 6.35 -6.09
N ALA A 112 -5.09 5.16 -5.61
CA ALA A 112 -6.46 4.67 -5.57
C ALA A 112 -7.17 5.16 -4.31
N VAL A 113 -8.29 5.83 -4.49
CA VAL A 113 -9.13 6.35 -3.42
C VAL A 113 -10.49 5.67 -3.47
N LYS A 114 -10.99 5.24 -2.31
CA LYS A 114 -12.30 4.60 -2.24
C LYS A 114 -13.42 5.62 -2.51
N SER A 115 -14.19 5.38 -3.55
CA SER A 115 -15.45 6.07 -3.77
C SER A 115 -16.45 5.58 -2.73
N SER A 116 -16.86 6.41 -1.80
CA SER A 116 -17.85 6.20 -0.73
C SER A 116 -18.01 4.76 -0.19
N SER A 117 -17.66 4.53 1.05
CA SER A 117 -18.14 3.33 1.76
C SER A 117 -19.54 3.59 2.28
N LYS A 118 -20.46 2.60 2.18
CA LYS A 118 -21.75 2.56 2.91
C LYS A 118 -21.46 2.46 4.42
N GLU A 119 -20.88 3.52 5.00
CA GLU A 119 -20.53 3.54 6.41
C GLU A 119 -21.73 3.92 7.29
N ASN A 120 -21.71 3.37 8.50
CA ASN A 120 -22.63 3.78 9.54
C ASN A 120 -22.45 5.29 9.83
N LYS A 121 -23.54 6.06 9.90
CA LYS A 121 -23.55 7.53 10.13
C LYS A 121 -22.69 7.96 11.32
N VAL A 122 -22.63 7.16 12.38
CA VAL A 122 -21.83 7.42 13.57
C VAL A 122 -20.33 7.34 13.27
N LYS A 123 -19.88 6.31 12.51
CA LYS A 123 -18.48 6.18 12.10
C LYS A 123 -18.07 7.31 11.15
N TYR A 124 -18.96 7.69 10.24
CA TYR A 124 -18.77 8.83 9.35
C TYR A 124 -18.57 10.13 10.13
N PHE A 125 -19.44 10.41 11.11
CA PHE A 125 -19.34 11.60 11.94
C PHE A 125 -18.04 11.65 12.75
N LEU A 126 -17.67 10.55 13.42
CA LEU A 126 -16.42 10.46 14.18
C LEU A 126 -15.19 10.68 13.28
N ARG A 127 -15.20 10.07 12.11
CA ARG A 127 -14.13 10.24 11.13
C ARG A 127 -14.03 11.68 10.63
N THR A 128 -15.16 12.28 10.28
CA THR A 128 -15.22 13.69 9.82
C THR A 128 -14.71 14.64 10.90
N THR A 129 -15.08 14.40 12.16
CA THR A 129 -14.60 15.20 13.29
C THR A 129 -13.10 15.04 13.50
N TYR A 130 -12.59 13.81 13.38
CA TYR A 130 -11.16 13.52 13.42
C TYR A 130 -10.40 14.29 12.33
N TYR A 131 -10.84 14.23 11.07
CA TYR A 131 -10.17 14.95 9.98
C TYR A 131 -10.28 16.47 10.11
N LYS A 132 -11.40 17.00 10.62
CA LYS A 132 -11.53 18.45 10.92
C LYS A 132 -10.53 18.91 12.00
N LEU A 133 -10.40 18.12 13.06
CA LEU A 133 -9.44 18.41 14.12
C LEU A 133 -8.00 18.33 13.59
N PHE A 134 -7.72 17.31 12.81
CA PHE A 134 -6.42 17.06 12.19
C PHE A 134 -6.01 18.20 11.25
N ARG A 135 -6.89 18.68 10.36
CA ARG A 135 -6.64 19.86 9.51
C ARG A 135 -6.32 21.13 10.31
N LYS A 136 -6.92 21.28 11.48
CA LYS A 136 -6.65 22.44 12.34
C LYS A 136 -5.28 22.37 13.02
N MET A 137 -4.72 21.18 13.17
CA MET A 137 -3.47 20.91 13.89
C MET A 137 -2.29 20.63 12.96
N SER A 138 -2.53 20.34 11.69
CA SER A 138 -1.51 20.05 10.68
C SER A 138 -1.55 21.09 9.58
N THR A 139 -0.38 21.49 9.11
CA THR A 139 -0.21 22.35 7.92
C THR A 139 -0.36 21.58 6.60
N ILE A 140 -0.45 20.26 6.69
CA ILE A 140 -0.49 19.34 5.54
C ILE A 140 -1.89 18.76 5.42
N GLU A 141 -2.49 18.85 4.23
CA GLU A 141 -3.79 18.23 3.95
C GLU A 141 -3.63 16.72 3.74
N PRO A 142 -4.19 15.88 4.62
CA PRO A 142 -4.11 14.43 4.44
C PRO A 142 -4.97 13.99 3.25
N ILE A 143 -4.46 13.06 2.46
CA ILE A 143 -5.23 12.46 1.37
C ILE A 143 -6.26 11.52 1.97
N GLU A 144 -7.53 11.97 1.94
CA GLU A 144 -8.65 11.21 2.51
C GLU A 144 -8.90 9.92 1.72
N HIS A 145 -9.28 8.84 2.39
CA HIS A 145 -9.65 7.54 1.79
C HIS A 145 -8.56 6.79 1.02
N PHE A 146 -7.32 7.27 1.01
CA PHE A 146 -6.20 6.54 0.43
C PHE A 146 -5.85 5.31 1.28
N THR A 147 -5.79 4.14 0.65
CA THR A 147 -5.55 2.86 1.33
C THR A 147 -4.10 2.40 1.31
N GLY A 148 -3.25 3.06 0.51
CA GLY A 148 -1.90 2.61 0.17
C GLY A 148 -1.85 1.90 -1.18
N PHE A 149 -3.00 1.53 -1.77
CA PHE A 149 -3.08 0.99 -3.12
C PHE A 149 -2.80 2.08 -4.15
N GLY A 150 -1.77 1.91 -4.96
CA GLY A 150 -1.37 2.89 -5.95
C GLY A 150 0.00 2.60 -6.56
N LEU A 151 0.37 3.43 -7.52
CA LEU A 151 1.64 3.37 -8.22
C LEU A 151 2.57 4.47 -7.71
N TYR A 152 3.83 4.13 -7.54
CA TYR A 152 4.93 4.97 -7.08
C TYR A 152 6.06 4.94 -8.10
N ASP A 153 6.39 6.07 -8.70
CA ASP A 153 7.53 6.22 -9.58
C ASP A 153 8.86 5.91 -8.87
N ARG A 154 9.85 5.48 -9.60
CA ARG A 154 11.18 5.17 -9.07
C ARG A 154 11.83 6.36 -8.37
N SER A 155 11.64 7.56 -8.88
CA SER A 155 12.17 8.79 -8.27
C SER A 155 11.63 8.98 -6.85
N PHE A 156 10.32 8.75 -6.64
CA PHE A 156 9.71 8.82 -5.32
C PHE A 156 10.21 7.70 -4.40
N VAL A 157 10.31 6.46 -4.91
CA VAL A 157 10.85 5.34 -4.11
C VAL A 157 12.29 5.61 -3.67
N ASN A 158 13.10 6.27 -4.51
CA ASN A 158 14.46 6.65 -4.14
C ASN A 158 14.48 7.70 -3.01
N ILE A 159 13.60 8.69 -3.05
CA ILE A 159 13.44 9.65 -1.94
C ILE A 159 13.07 8.93 -0.64
N LEU A 160 12.17 7.96 -0.69
CA LEU A 160 11.83 7.16 0.49
C LEU A 160 13.03 6.39 1.05
N ARG A 161 13.92 5.90 0.18
CA ARG A 161 15.18 5.25 0.60
C ARG A 161 16.12 6.23 1.29
N ASP A 162 16.26 7.42 0.72
CA ASP A 162 17.17 8.46 1.24
C ASP A 162 16.68 9.01 2.59
N LEU A 163 15.36 9.13 2.77
CA LEU A 163 14.76 9.52 4.06
C LEU A 163 15.08 8.54 5.19
N ASN A 164 15.22 7.25 4.87
CA ASN A 164 15.56 6.17 5.81
C ASN A 164 14.75 6.22 7.12
N ASP A 165 13.44 6.51 7.01
CA ASP A 165 12.54 6.64 8.15
C ASP A 165 12.26 5.25 8.78
N PRO A 166 12.59 5.04 10.06
CA PRO A 166 12.36 3.75 10.72
C PRO A 166 10.88 3.47 11.01
N ILE A 167 10.02 4.49 11.01
CA ILE A 167 8.57 4.37 11.27
C ILE A 167 7.79 5.16 10.21
N PRO A 168 7.82 4.73 8.95
CA PRO A 168 7.29 5.51 7.85
C PRO A 168 5.77 5.70 7.94
N PHE A 169 5.35 6.95 7.78
CA PHE A 169 3.95 7.29 7.60
C PHE A 169 3.70 7.76 6.16
N MET A 170 3.53 6.80 5.25
CA MET A 170 3.42 7.05 3.81
C MET A 170 2.46 8.17 3.43
N ARG A 171 1.28 8.24 4.07
CA ARG A 171 0.29 9.29 3.77
C ARG A 171 0.80 10.69 4.09
N GLY A 172 1.55 10.84 5.18
CA GLY A 172 2.19 12.09 5.55
C GLY A 172 3.30 12.46 4.59
N ILE A 173 4.17 11.51 4.28
CA ILE A 173 5.28 11.70 3.34
C ILE A 173 4.76 12.14 1.97
N ILE A 174 3.73 11.49 1.44
CA ILE A 174 3.10 11.86 0.17
C ILE A 174 2.52 13.28 0.23
N ALA A 175 1.82 13.62 1.30
CA ALA A 175 1.23 14.93 1.46
C ALA A 175 2.27 16.06 1.63
N GLU A 176 3.39 15.77 2.29
CA GLU A 176 4.47 16.73 2.56
C GLU A 176 5.28 17.06 1.30
N PHE A 177 5.56 16.07 0.47
CA PHE A 177 6.39 16.29 -0.72
C PHE A 177 5.67 16.97 -1.89
N GLY A 178 4.35 17.12 -1.87
CA GLY A 178 3.58 17.91 -2.86
C GLY A 178 3.75 17.46 -4.31
N TYR A 179 3.90 16.17 -4.54
CA TYR A 179 4.16 15.61 -5.87
C TYR A 179 3.01 15.82 -6.84
N ASN A 180 3.35 15.80 -8.14
CA ASN A 180 2.38 15.67 -9.22
C ASN A 180 1.74 14.29 -9.16
N TYR A 181 0.54 14.22 -8.60
CA TYR A 181 -0.20 12.97 -8.43
C TYR A 181 -1.52 12.95 -9.19
N SER A 182 -1.95 11.74 -9.57
CA SER A 182 -3.29 11.46 -10.06
C SER A 182 -4.07 10.64 -9.04
N ILE A 183 -5.38 10.87 -8.96
CA ILE A 183 -6.29 10.11 -8.10
C ILE A 183 -7.25 9.33 -8.99
N ILE A 184 -7.36 8.02 -8.74
CA ILE A 184 -8.34 7.16 -9.39
C ILE A 184 -9.30 6.63 -8.32
N GLU A 185 -10.56 6.96 -8.46
CA GLU A 185 -11.59 6.44 -7.58
C GLU A 185 -11.92 4.99 -7.95
N PHE A 186 -12.13 4.16 -6.93
CA PHE A 186 -12.57 2.78 -7.12
C PHE A 186 -13.53 2.34 -6.02
N GLU A 187 -14.39 1.39 -6.37
CA GLU A 187 -15.25 0.70 -5.40
C GLU A 187 -14.50 -0.51 -4.86
N GLN A 188 -14.23 -0.53 -3.56
CA GLN A 188 -13.49 -1.62 -2.95
C GLN A 188 -14.36 -2.86 -2.84
N PRO A 189 -13.99 -3.98 -3.50
CA PRO A 189 -14.69 -5.24 -3.35
C PRO A 189 -14.56 -5.79 -1.93
N PRO A 190 -15.50 -6.65 -1.52
CA PRO A 190 -15.36 -7.38 -0.27
C PRO A 190 -14.14 -8.31 -0.34
N ARG A 191 -13.51 -8.56 0.81
CA ARG A 191 -12.40 -9.51 0.93
C ARG A 191 -12.85 -10.88 0.42
N LYS A 192 -12.02 -11.54 -0.41
CA LYS A 192 -12.36 -12.83 -1.01
C LYS A 192 -12.29 -13.96 0.00
N ALA A 193 -11.24 -13.98 0.83
CA ALA A 193 -11.02 -14.98 1.88
C ALA A 193 -10.20 -14.39 3.03
N GLY A 194 -10.10 -15.10 4.15
CA GLY A 194 -9.35 -14.69 5.33
C GLY A 194 -10.14 -13.83 6.32
N LYS A 195 -9.53 -13.53 7.48
CA LYS A 195 -10.13 -12.73 8.56
C LYS A 195 -9.37 -11.41 8.72
N THR A 196 -10.10 -10.34 9.06
CA THR A 196 -9.44 -9.08 9.41
C THR A 196 -8.74 -9.20 10.75
N HIS A 197 -7.46 -8.83 10.80
CA HIS A 197 -6.65 -8.81 12.02
C HIS A 197 -6.61 -7.43 12.71
N ASN A 198 -7.31 -6.43 12.15
CA ASN A 198 -7.38 -5.10 12.73
C ASN A 198 -8.34 -5.08 13.91
N ASN A 199 -7.82 -4.80 15.10
CA ASN A 199 -8.60 -4.53 16.29
C ASN A 199 -8.55 -3.02 16.64
N ILE A 200 -9.36 -2.61 17.64
CA ILE A 200 -9.44 -1.21 18.08
C ILE A 200 -8.07 -0.67 18.53
N MET A 201 -7.25 -1.52 19.18
CA MET A 201 -5.92 -1.11 19.64
C MET A 201 -4.97 -0.86 18.46
N THR A 202 -5.06 -1.67 17.39
CA THR A 202 -4.29 -1.45 16.15
C THR A 202 -4.68 -0.14 15.48
N LEU A 203 -5.98 0.15 15.41
CA LEU A 203 -6.49 1.42 14.85
C LEU A 203 -6.04 2.62 15.68
N TYR A 204 -6.06 2.51 17.01
CA TYR A 204 -5.56 3.54 17.91
C TYR A 204 -4.06 3.77 17.73
N SER A 205 -3.26 2.73 17.63
CA SER A 205 -1.82 2.82 17.39
C SER A 205 -1.51 3.54 16.08
N ILE A 206 -2.23 3.22 15.00
CA ILE A 206 -2.07 3.88 13.69
C ILE A 206 -2.44 5.38 13.80
N ALA A 207 -3.52 5.72 14.50
CA ALA A 207 -3.94 7.10 14.69
C ALA A 207 -2.90 7.90 15.51
N THR A 208 -2.28 7.27 16.53
CA THR A 208 -1.25 7.90 17.35
C THR A 208 0.03 8.13 16.54
N VAL A 209 0.48 7.15 15.75
CA VAL A 209 1.64 7.33 14.86
C VAL A 209 1.39 8.47 13.87
N SER A 210 0.22 8.50 13.25
CA SER A 210 -0.15 9.60 12.35
C SER A 210 -0.09 10.96 13.02
N TYR A 211 -0.53 11.05 14.28
CA TYR A 211 -0.50 12.29 15.07
C TYR A 211 0.94 12.72 15.38
N THR A 212 1.79 11.82 15.83
CA THR A 212 3.17 12.15 16.22
C THR A 212 4.03 12.58 15.03
N HIS A 213 3.85 11.96 13.86
CA HIS A 213 4.60 12.33 12.65
C HIS A 213 4.21 13.69 12.07
N LEU A 214 2.95 14.10 12.21
CA LEU A 214 2.45 15.31 11.56
C LEU A 214 2.37 16.52 12.48
N THR A 215 2.44 16.33 13.79
CA THR A 215 2.26 17.42 14.76
C THR A 215 3.47 17.74 15.61
N LEU A 216 4.42 16.82 15.73
CA LEU A 216 5.69 17.16 16.38
C LEU A 216 6.56 17.89 15.38
N PRO A 217 7.05 19.11 15.72
CA PRO A 217 8.06 19.74 14.90
C PRO A 217 9.22 18.76 14.82
N THR A 218 9.56 18.32 13.63
CA THR A 218 10.84 17.73 13.36
C THR A 218 11.85 18.76 13.79
N ASN A 219 12.39 18.64 15.00
CA ASN A 219 13.47 19.50 15.42
C ASN A 219 14.55 19.34 14.37
N SER A 220 14.67 20.37 13.55
CA SER A 220 15.73 20.55 12.61
C SER A 220 17.04 20.15 13.29
N ARG A 221 17.60 19.04 12.88
CA ARG A 221 19.02 18.86 13.03
C ARG A 221 19.64 19.71 11.93
N VAL A 222 19.99 20.90 12.31
CA VAL A 222 21.00 21.68 11.59
C VAL A 222 22.31 20.96 11.69
#